data_35984740a663dcc4d5c63fa73eb7e4f9
#
_entry.id   35984740a663dcc4d5c63fa73eb7e4f9
#
_cell.length_a   1.000
_cell.length_b   1.000
_cell.length_c   1.000
_cell.angle_alpha   90.00
_cell.angle_beta   90.00
_cell.angle_gamma   90.00
#
_symmetry.space_group_name_H-M   'P 1'
#
loop_
_entity.id
_entity.type
_entity.pdbx_description
1 polymer ?
#
loop_
_entity_poly.entity_id
_entity_poly.type
_entity_poly.pdbx_seq_one_letter_code
_entity_poly.pdbx_strand_id
1 'polypeptide(L)'
;MGTSVGSDRAHAVVELNITQGNIQPLPIAIPDFASDGTIDAGAAREISDVVSNDLKSSGLFLPIDPAAFIEKGLDVAQAPRFEDWRPINAQAVVVGRIGNSDGKLRAEFRLWDVLSGNQLAGEQFFTRAKDTRRVGHIIADVIYERMTGEKGYFDTRVVFVDESGPKDKRIKRLAIMDQDGHNVRLLTTGKDLVLTPRFSPSTQEITYMSFEGDNPKVYLLNIETGQKEI
;
A
#
# COMPACT_ATOMS: atom_id res chain seq x y z
N MET A 1 7.37 21.69 48.24
CA MET A 1 8.26 21.24 47.17
C MET A 1 7.72 19.90 46.67
N GLY A 2 7.00 19.91 45.58
CA GLY A 2 6.43 18.72 44.94
C GLY A 2 7.22 18.41 43.68
N THR A 3 7.92 17.32 43.65
CA THR A 3 8.61 16.80 42.48
C THR A 3 7.62 16.07 41.59
N SER A 4 7.32 16.66 40.43
CA SER A 4 6.57 16.02 39.35
C SER A 4 7.48 14.98 38.68
N VAL A 5 7.15 13.70 38.81
CA VAL A 5 7.80 12.63 38.06
C VAL A 5 7.10 12.58 36.70
N GLY A 6 7.80 13.04 35.66
CA GLY A 6 7.38 12.86 34.28
C GLY A 6 7.44 11.38 33.90
N SER A 7 6.33 10.81 33.46
CA SER A 7 6.27 9.45 32.90
C SER A 7 6.86 9.50 31.49
N ASP A 8 8.12 9.10 31.34
CA ASP A 8 8.69 8.74 30.05
C ASP A 8 7.89 7.57 29.46
N ARG A 9 7.18 7.83 28.38
CA ARG A 9 6.58 6.78 27.57
C ARG A 9 7.70 6.04 26.84
N ALA A 10 8.04 4.86 27.29
CA ALA A 10 8.91 3.95 26.58
C ALA A 10 8.20 3.58 25.25
N HIS A 11 8.69 4.14 24.16
CA HIS A 11 8.37 3.65 22.83
C HIS A 11 9.15 2.35 22.64
N ALA A 12 8.45 1.21 22.62
CA ALA A 12 9.04 -0.03 22.15
C ALA A 12 9.24 0.10 20.62
N VAL A 13 10.40 0.59 20.23
CA VAL A 13 10.86 0.54 18.84
C VAL A 13 11.39 -0.86 18.63
N VAL A 14 10.81 -1.63 17.72
CA VAL A 14 11.44 -2.86 17.23
C VAL A 14 12.68 -2.40 16.45
N GLU A 15 13.85 -2.48 17.09
CA GLU A 15 15.12 -2.18 16.41
C GLU A 15 15.43 -3.28 15.41
N LEU A 16 15.27 -2.98 14.13
CA LEU A 16 15.84 -3.79 13.05
C LEU A 16 17.38 -3.67 13.11
N ASN A 17 18.03 -4.69 13.61
CA ASN A 17 19.48 -4.71 13.76
C ASN A 17 20.15 -5.07 12.42
N ILE A 18 20.54 -4.07 11.63
CA ILE A 18 21.13 -4.22 10.27
C ILE A 18 22.65 -4.53 10.35
N THR A 19 23.17 -5.04 11.44
CA THR A 19 24.62 -5.14 11.66
C THR A 19 25.32 -6.30 10.96
N GLN A 20 24.67 -7.19 10.24
CA GLN A 20 25.34 -8.33 9.58
C GLN A 20 24.69 -8.73 8.25
N GLY A 21 24.45 -7.87 7.30
CA GLY A 21 24.22 -8.26 5.89
C GLY A 21 23.12 -9.31 5.57
N ASN A 22 22.41 -9.81 6.57
CA ASN A 22 21.34 -10.80 6.45
C ASN A 22 20.16 -10.33 7.29
N ILE A 23 19.32 -9.49 6.70
CA ILE A 23 18.08 -9.03 7.31
C ILE A 23 17.15 -10.24 7.33
N GLN A 24 16.81 -10.75 8.52
CA GLN A 24 15.72 -11.72 8.64
C GLN A 24 14.39 -10.97 8.55
N PRO A 25 13.56 -11.23 7.52
CA PRO A 25 12.27 -10.57 7.40
C PRO A 25 11.38 -10.87 8.62
N LEU A 26 10.66 -9.85 9.10
CA LEU A 26 9.78 -9.95 10.25
C LEU A 26 8.52 -10.77 9.89
N PRO A 27 8.26 -11.89 10.58
CA PRO A 27 7.05 -12.68 10.37
C PRO A 27 5.80 -11.90 10.81
N ILE A 28 4.88 -11.67 9.88
CA ILE A 28 3.65 -10.90 10.10
C ILE A 28 2.43 -11.71 9.63
N ALA A 29 1.40 -11.76 10.47
CA ALA A 29 0.12 -12.38 10.11
C ALA A 29 -0.85 -11.30 9.61
N ILE A 30 -1.42 -11.53 8.43
CA ILE A 30 -2.38 -10.63 7.77
C ILE A 30 -3.61 -11.47 7.39
N PRO A 31 -4.51 -11.76 8.33
CA PRO A 31 -5.78 -12.43 8.03
C PRO A 31 -6.66 -11.61 7.10
N ASP A 32 -7.55 -12.29 6.38
CA ASP A 32 -8.58 -11.62 5.58
C ASP A 32 -9.32 -10.60 6.44
N PHE A 33 -9.49 -9.38 5.95
CA PHE A 33 -10.26 -8.36 6.63
C PHE A 33 -11.73 -8.79 6.71
N ALA A 34 -12.37 -8.48 7.82
CA ALA A 34 -13.79 -8.75 7.99
C ALA A 34 -14.61 -7.75 7.16
N SER A 35 -15.69 -8.24 6.51
CA SER A 35 -16.75 -7.36 5.99
C SER A 35 -17.88 -7.26 7.00
N ASP A 36 -18.43 -6.05 7.18
CA ASP A 36 -19.63 -5.83 7.99
C ASP A 36 -20.93 -6.25 7.25
N GLY A 37 -20.80 -6.86 6.07
CA GLY A 37 -21.91 -7.31 5.24
C GLY A 37 -22.50 -6.23 4.31
N THR A 38 -22.07 -4.99 4.43
CA THR A 38 -22.51 -3.89 3.56
C THR A 38 -21.64 -3.74 2.30
N ILE A 39 -20.48 -4.37 2.28
CA ILE A 39 -19.54 -4.45 1.15
C ILE A 39 -19.17 -5.91 0.90
N ASP A 40 -18.91 -6.25 -0.37
CA ASP A 40 -18.50 -7.59 -0.76
C ASP A 40 -17.24 -8.08 -0.01
N ALA A 41 -17.28 -9.30 0.49
CA ALA A 41 -16.16 -9.96 1.16
C ALA A 41 -14.93 -10.09 0.24
N GLY A 42 -15.11 -10.11 -1.08
CA GLY A 42 -14.02 -10.07 -2.04
C GLY A 42 -13.18 -8.81 -1.95
N ALA A 43 -13.81 -7.65 -1.73
CA ALA A 43 -13.11 -6.38 -1.50
C ALA A 43 -12.30 -6.39 -0.20
N ALA A 44 -12.79 -7.04 0.86
CA ALA A 44 -12.06 -7.20 2.11
C ALA A 44 -10.78 -8.03 1.92
N ARG A 45 -10.90 -9.15 1.21
CA ARG A 45 -9.75 -10.00 0.86
C ARG A 45 -8.76 -9.27 -0.04
N GLU A 46 -9.24 -8.53 -1.06
CA GLU A 46 -8.36 -7.75 -1.93
C GLU A 46 -7.46 -6.80 -1.14
N ILE A 47 -7.99 -6.12 -0.10
CA ILE A 47 -7.20 -5.24 0.77
C ILE A 47 -6.12 -6.04 1.50
N SER A 48 -6.48 -7.18 2.12
CA SER A 48 -5.51 -8.03 2.83
C SER A 48 -4.41 -8.55 1.93
N ASP A 49 -4.77 -8.95 0.71
CA ASP A 49 -3.83 -9.44 -0.31
C ASP A 49 -2.86 -8.33 -0.73
N VAL A 50 -3.35 -7.11 -0.96
CA VAL A 50 -2.50 -5.96 -1.31
C VAL A 50 -1.53 -5.65 -0.17
N VAL A 51 -2.01 -5.55 1.07
CA VAL A 51 -1.15 -5.31 2.25
C VAL A 51 -0.07 -6.39 2.36
N SER A 52 -0.44 -7.64 2.20
CA SER A 52 0.48 -8.78 2.26
C SER A 52 1.56 -8.71 1.18
N ASN A 53 1.15 -8.45 -0.07
CA ASN A 53 2.06 -8.37 -1.20
C ASN A 53 3.02 -7.18 -1.10
N ASP A 54 2.53 -6.01 -0.69
CA ASP A 54 3.34 -4.81 -0.51
C ASP A 54 4.41 -5.02 0.56
N LEU A 55 4.02 -5.45 1.75
CA LEU A 55 4.96 -5.70 2.83
C LEU A 55 5.98 -6.77 2.45
N LYS A 56 5.56 -7.84 1.76
CA LYS A 56 6.46 -8.87 1.25
C LYS A 56 7.46 -8.30 0.23
N SER A 57 7.00 -7.43 -0.68
CA SER A 57 7.83 -6.85 -1.74
C SER A 57 8.97 -5.98 -1.21
N SER A 58 8.81 -5.41 -0.01
CA SER A 58 9.86 -4.63 0.65
C SER A 58 11.07 -5.48 1.08
N GLY A 59 10.91 -6.81 1.21
CA GLY A 59 11.93 -7.72 1.72
C GLY A 59 12.14 -7.63 3.25
N LEU A 60 11.44 -6.74 3.95
CA LEU A 60 11.55 -6.57 5.40
C LEU A 60 10.51 -7.37 6.18
N PHE A 61 9.48 -7.85 5.52
CA PHE A 61 8.39 -8.64 6.13
C PHE A 61 8.23 -9.98 5.45
N LEU A 62 7.84 -10.97 6.26
CA LEU A 62 7.49 -12.31 5.82
C LEU A 62 6.03 -12.59 6.19
N PRO A 63 5.06 -12.36 5.31
CA PRO A 63 3.68 -12.74 5.56
C PRO A 63 3.57 -14.25 5.80
N ILE A 64 2.90 -14.61 6.89
CA ILE A 64 2.69 -16.01 7.28
C ILE A 64 1.53 -16.57 6.45
N ASP A 65 1.68 -17.84 6.00
CA ASP A 65 0.63 -18.53 5.25
C ASP A 65 -0.70 -18.56 6.04
N PRO A 66 -1.81 -18.07 5.47
CA PRO A 66 -3.11 -18.08 6.12
C PRO A 66 -3.59 -19.47 6.56
N ALA A 67 -3.08 -20.54 5.94
CA ALA A 67 -3.38 -21.93 6.35
C ALA A 67 -2.86 -22.23 7.76
N ALA A 68 -1.85 -21.52 8.24
CA ALA A 68 -1.30 -21.68 9.59
C ALA A 68 -2.11 -20.96 10.68
N PHE A 69 -3.04 -20.08 10.33
CA PHE A 69 -3.78 -19.27 11.30
C PHE A 69 -4.73 -20.13 12.15
N ILE A 70 -4.56 -20.08 13.46
CA ILE A 70 -5.36 -20.81 14.44
C ILE A 70 -6.64 -20.02 14.75
N GLU A 71 -6.50 -18.75 15.10
CA GLU A 71 -7.62 -17.85 15.35
C GLU A 71 -8.30 -17.46 14.03
N LYS A 72 -9.63 -17.53 14.02
CA LYS A 72 -10.47 -17.14 12.88
C LYS A 72 -11.49 -16.09 13.32
N GLY A 73 -12.01 -15.32 12.38
CA GLY A 73 -13.10 -14.37 12.63
C GLY A 73 -12.68 -13.23 13.57
N LEU A 74 -11.51 -12.66 13.34
CA LEU A 74 -10.99 -11.56 14.14
C LEU A 74 -11.92 -10.33 14.11
N ASP A 75 -12.10 -9.70 15.25
CA ASP A 75 -12.83 -8.44 15.40
C ASP A 75 -11.85 -7.29 15.64
N VAL A 76 -11.90 -6.28 14.79
CA VAL A 76 -11.04 -5.09 14.90
C VAL A 76 -11.23 -4.31 16.20
N ALA A 77 -12.38 -4.50 16.88
CA ALA A 77 -12.66 -3.87 18.17
C ALA A 77 -12.01 -4.58 19.35
N GLN A 78 -11.45 -5.78 19.15
CA GLN A 78 -10.86 -6.60 20.20
C GLN A 78 -9.40 -6.91 19.90
N ALA A 79 -8.62 -7.14 20.96
CA ALA A 79 -7.27 -7.66 20.81
C ALA A 79 -7.33 -9.14 20.37
N PRO A 80 -6.44 -9.56 19.44
CA PRO A 80 -6.33 -10.96 19.06
C PRO A 80 -5.86 -11.83 20.23
N ARG A 81 -6.14 -13.12 20.16
CA ARG A 81 -5.65 -14.09 21.17
C ARG A 81 -4.18 -14.41 20.87
N PHE A 82 -3.27 -13.65 21.48
CA PHE A 82 -1.83 -13.74 21.17
C PHE A 82 -1.23 -15.14 21.35
N GLU A 83 -1.83 -15.98 22.20
CA GLU A 83 -1.46 -17.40 22.38
C GLU A 83 -1.65 -18.27 21.13
N ASP A 84 -2.54 -17.89 20.21
CA ASP A 84 -2.76 -18.56 18.95
C ASP A 84 -1.76 -18.12 17.85
N TRP A 85 -1.12 -16.98 18.02
CA TRP A 85 -0.18 -16.39 17.05
C TRP A 85 1.28 -16.68 17.35
N ARG A 86 1.64 -16.85 18.64
CA ARG A 86 3.00 -17.18 19.06
C ARG A 86 3.51 -18.53 18.51
N PRO A 87 2.73 -19.64 18.54
CA PRO A 87 3.20 -20.94 18.03
C PRO A 87 3.55 -20.94 16.55
N ILE A 88 2.94 -20.05 15.74
CA ILE A 88 3.24 -19.89 14.31
C ILE A 88 4.33 -18.83 14.05
N ASN A 89 5.03 -18.39 15.12
CA ASN A 89 6.12 -17.42 15.07
C ASN A 89 5.70 -16.03 14.53
N ALA A 90 4.42 -15.65 14.66
CA ALA A 90 4.00 -14.29 14.31
C ALA A 90 4.61 -13.28 15.30
N GLN A 91 5.27 -12.25 14.80
CA GLN A 91 5.74 -11.12 15.61
C GLN A 91 4.72 -9.98 15.60
N ALA A 92 3.97 -9.83 14.53
CA ALA A 92 2.89 -8.87 14.41
C ALA A 92 1.64 -9.50 13.80
N VAL A 93 0.47 -8.97 14.16
CA VAL A 93 -0.83 -9.35 13.60
C VAL A 93 -1.57 -8.09 13.16
N VAL A 94 -2.08 -8.11 11.92
CA VAL A 94 -2.95 -7.06 11.37
C VAL A 94 -4.40 -7.55 11.44
N VAL A 95 -5.25 -6.82 12.13
CA VAL A 95 -6.70 -7.08 12.18
C VAL A 95 -7.42 -5.95 11.46
N GLY A 96 -8.27 -6.26 10.51
CA GLY A 96 -8.98 -5.24 9.73
C GLY A 96 -10.45 -5.54 9.50
N ARG A 97 -11.19 -4.49 9.19
CA ARG A 97 -12.61 -4.54 8.83
C ARG A 97 -12.93 -3.50 7.79
N ILE A 98 -13.83 -3.87 6.87
CA ILE A 98 -14.40 -2.93 5.92
C ILE A 98 -15.93 -2.87 6.03
N GLY A 99 -16.48 -1.74 5.62
CA GLY A 99 -17.91 -1.52 5.56
C GLY A 99 -18.28 -0.29 4.74
N ASN A 100 -19.56 -0.05 4.57
CA ASN A 100 -20.07 1.16 3.93
C ASN A 100 -20.38 2.21 5.01
N SER A 101 -19.96 3.45 4.76
CA SER A 101 -20.37 4.62 5.54
C SER A 101 -20.73 5.75 4.59
N ASP A 102 -22.02 6.08 4.51
CA ASP A 102 -22.55 7.16 3.68
C ASP A 102 -22.12 7.06 2.20
N GLY A 103 -22.17 5.85 1.63
CA GLY A 103 -21.79 5.58 0.24
C GLY A 103 -20.29 5.53 -0.02
N LYS A 104 -19.47 5.61 1.04
CA LYS A 104 -18.01 5.46 0.96
C LYS A 104 -17.58 4.12 1.54
N LEU A 105 -16.49 3.58 1.02
CA LEU A 105 -15.76 2.50 1.65
C LEU A 105 -15.13 3.03 2.94
N ARG A 106 -15.48 2.44 4.07
CA ARG A 106 -14.78 2.60 5.35
C ARG A 106 -13.89 1.39 5.55
N ALA A 107 -12.61 1.60 5.70
CA ALA A 107 -11.64 0.56 6.07
C ALA A 107 -10.98 0.95 7.40
N GLU A 108 -10.90 0.01 8.30
CA GLU A 108 -10.33 0.17 9.63
C GLU A 108 -9.37 -0.97 9.91
N PHE A 109 -8.20 -0.69 10.49
CA PHE A 109 -7.26 -1.72 10.89
C PHE A 109 -6.61 -1.43 12.24
N ARG A 110 -6.06 -2.49 12.84
CA ARG A 110 -5.19 -2.45 14.01
C ARG A 110 -3.97 -3.34 13.75
N LEU A 111 -2.81 -2.83 14.12
CA LEU A 111 -1.55 -3.57 14.13
C LEU A 111 -1.18 -3.89 15.58
N TRP A 112 -0.92 -5.15 15.87
CA TRP A 112 -0.59 -5.64 17.20
C TRP A 112 0.78 -6.30 17.22
N ASP A 113 1.56 -6.01 18.27
CA ASP A 113 2.77 -6.76 18.63
C ASP A 113 2.36 -8.02 19.42
N VAL A 114 2.71 -9.19 18.90
CA VAL A 114 2.33 -10.48 19.48
C VAL A 114 3.07 -10.78 20.76
N LEU A 115 4.30 -10.29 20.91
CA LEU A 115 5.13 -10.57 22.09
C LEU A 115 4.66 -9.74 23.29
N SER A 116 4.53 -8.43 23.10
CA SER A 116 4.12 -7.51 24.16
C SER A 116 2.61 -7.42 24.36
N GLY A 117 1.81 -7.81 23.37
CA GLY A 117 0.36 -7.65 23.36
C GLY A 117 -0.11 -6.21 23.18
N ASN A 118 0.78 -5.30 22.79
CA ASN A 118 0.45 -3.88 22.62
C ASN A 118 -0.06 -3.60 21.20
N GLN A 119 -1.04 -2.70 21.10
CA GLN A 119 -1.42 -2.12 19.81
C GLN A 119 -0.35 -1.12 19.37
N LEU A 120 0.26 -1.37 18.20
CA LEU A 120 1.30 -0.52 17.61
C LEU A 120 0.71 0.62 16.78
N ALA A 121 -0.32 0.32 15.99
CA ALA A 121 -1.01 1.31 15.15
C ALA A 121 -2.50 0.96 15.05
N GLY A 122 -3.30 1.94 14.66
CA GLY A 122 -4.71 1.74 14.37
C GLY A 122 -5.28 2.98 13.72
N GLU A 123 -5.82 2.82 12.51
CA GLU A 123 -6.36 3.91 11.72
C GLU A 123 -7.65 3.51 11.02
N GLN A 124 -8.36 4.51 10.52
CA GLN A 124 -9.60 4.37 9.78
C GLN A 124 -9.56 5.30 8.56
N PHE A 125 -9.93 4.77 7.41
CA PHE A 125 -9.93 5.47 6.13
C PHE A 125 -11.31 5.49 5.52
N PHE A 126 -11.62 6.58 4.80
CA PHE A 126 -12.84 6.73 4.02
C PHE A 126 -12.47 7.06 2.57
N THR A 127 -12.94 6.24 1.63
CA THR A 127 -12.64 6.41 0.21
C THR A 127 -13.80 5.98 -0.67
N ARG A 128 -13.64 6.08 -1.99
CA ARG A 128 -14.65 5.56 -2.92
C ARG A 128 -14.65 4.04 -2.91
N ALA A 129 -15.80 3.42 -3.11
CA ALA A 129 -15.95 1.97 -3.09
C ALA A 129 -15.02 1.21 -4.07
N LYS A 130 -14.60 1.87 -5.16
CA LYS A 130 -13.70 1.29 -6.17
C LYS A 130 -12.21 1.39 -5.84
N ASP A 131 -11.82 2.10 -4.79
CA ASP A 131 -10.42 2.38 -4.48
C ASP A 131 -9.87 1.40 -3.42
N THR A 132 -10.35 0.15 -3.41
CA THR A 132 -9.98 -0.91 -2.44
C THR A 132 -8.48 -1.15 -2.42
N ARG A 133 -7.85 -1.32 -3.59
CA ARG A 133 -6.41 -1.54 -3.68
C ARG A 133 -5.60 -0.39 -3.08
N ARG A 134 -5.99 0.86 -3.41
CA ARG A 134 -5.32 2.04 -2.85
C ARG A 134 -5.36 2.07 -1.32
N VAL A 135 -6.48 1.65 -0.72
CA VAL A 135 -6.58 1.53 0.74
C VAL A 135 -5.59 0.50 1.27
N GLY A 136 -5.43 -0.64 0.58
CA GLY A 136 -4.42 -1.64 0.91
C GLY A 136 -3.00 -1.05 0.92
N HIS A 137 -2.62 -0.30 -0.12
CA HIS A 137 -1.32 0.38 -0.20
C HIS A 137 -1.11 1.38 0.94
N ILE A 138 -2.13 2.19 1.27
CA ILE A 138 -2.06 3.16 2.38
C ILE A 138 -1.89 2.43 3.73
N ILE A 139 -2.61 1.33 3.95
CA ILE A 139 -2.46 0.51 5.17
C ILE A 139 -1.05 -0.08 5.26
N ALA A 140 -0.52 -0.60 4.14
CA ALA A 140 0.84 -1.11 4.07
C ALA A 140 1.88 -0.03 4.39
N ASP A 141 1.69 1.20 3.89
CA ASP A 141 2.54 2.36 4.20
C ASP A 141 2.56 2.66 5.70
N VAL A 142 1.39 2.70 6.35
CA VAL A 142 1.30 2.94 7.81
C VAL A 142 1.98 1.83 8.60
N ILE A 143 1.78 0.57 8.21
CA ILE A 143 2.42 -0.58 8.87
C ILE A 143 3.94 -0.51 8.69
N TYR A 144 4.40 -0.25 7.47
CA TYR A 144 5.82 -0.12 7.15
C TYR A 144 6.47 0.98 7.97
N GLU A 145 5.91 2.19 7.97
CA GLU A 145 6.41 3.33 8.73
C GLU A 145 6.44 3.04 10.23
N ARG A 146 5.38 2.42 10.76
CA ARG A 146 5.30 2.09 12.18
C ARG A 146 6.35 1.09 12.63
N MET A 147 6.67 0.13 11.76
CA MET A 147 7.59 -0.97 12.09
C MET A 147 9.07 -0.63 11.79
N THR A 148 9.33 0.23 10.81
CA THR A 148 10.69 0.54 10.35
C THR A 148 11.16 1.94 10.78
N GLY A 149 10.23 2.85 11.06
CA GLY A 149 10.52 4.27 11.27
C GLY A 149 10.73 5.07 9.99
N GLU A 150 10.67 4.42 8.81
CA GLU A 150 10.82 5.04 7.50
C GLU A 150 9.46 5.18 6.82
N LYS A 151 9.27 6.28 6.08
CA LYS A 151 8.03 6.53 5.35
C LYS A 151 7.76 5.42 4.33
N GLY A 152 6.52 4.92 4.30
CA GLY A 152 6.05 3.97 3.29
C GLY A 152 6.03 4.58 1.88
N TYR A 153 6.02 3.70 0.86
CA TYR A 153 6.11 4.08 -0.56
C TYR A 153 5.15 3.27 -1.45
N PHE A 154 4.23 2.50 -0.86
CA PHE A 154 3.36 1.59 -1.62
C PHE A 154 2.19 2.33 -2.29
N ASP A 155 1.63 3.42 -1.68
CA ASP A 155 0.64 4.28 -2.36
C ASP A 155 1.32 5.21 -3.38
N THR A 156 2.09 4.63 -4.29
CA THR A 156 2.77 5.34 -5.38
C THR A 156 2.39 4.77 -6.74
N ARG A 157 2.66 5.53 -7.78
CA ARG A 157 2.34 5.17 -9.17
C ARG A 157 3.57 5.25 -10.06
N VAL A 158 3.60 4.40 -11.07
CA VAL A 158 4.64 4.36 -12.09
C VAL A 158 4.08 4.88 -13.40
N VAL A 159 4.73 5.87 -13.99
CA VAL A 159 4.46 6.30 -15.36
C VAL A 159 5.50 5.69 -16.30
N PHE A 160 5.06 5.14 -17.41
CA PHE A 160 5.92 4.44 -18.36
C PHE A 160 5.44 4.60 -19.80
N VAL A 161 6.26 4.17 -20.74
CA VAL A 161 5.88 4.07 -22.16
C VAL A 161 5.49 2.63 -22.45
N ASP A 162 4.22 2.41 -22.76
CA ASP A 162 3.70 1.15 -23.26
C ASP A 162 4.02 1.03 -24.75
N GLU A 163 4.64 -0.08 -25.16
CA GLU A 163 4.94 -0.37 -26.55
C GLU A 163 4.14 -1.58 -27.05
N SER A 164 3.49 -1.43 -28.20
CA SER A 164 2.74 -2.50 -28.84
C SER A 164 2.95 -2.50 -30.35
N GLY A 165 2.47 -3.55 -31.03
CA GLY A 165 2.58 -3.70 -32.48
C GLY A 165 3.89 -4.34 -32.96
N PRO A 166 4.02 -4.62 -34.29
CA PRO A 166 5.18 -5.25 -34.88
C PRO A 166 6.41 -4.37 -34.77
N LYS A 167 7.60 -4.99 -34.90
CA LYS A 167 8.89 -4.33 -34.64
C LYS A 167 9.15 -3.09 -35.50
N ASP A 168 8.64 -3.08 -36.73
CA ASP A 168 8.78 -2.01 -37.72
C ASP A 168 7.67 -0.95 -37.63
N LYS A 169 6.63 -1.19 -36.80
CA LYS A 169 5.48 -0.28 -36.62
C LYS A 169 5.04 -0.22 -35.14
N ARG A 170 6.00 0.07 -34.26
CA ARG A 170 5.74 0.21 -32.84
C ARG A 170 4.85 1.42 -32.54
N ILE A 171 3.78 1.17 -31.81
CA ILE A 171 2.92 2.21 -31.24
C ILE A 171 3.40 2.42 -29.81
N LYS A 172 3.73 3.64 -29.45
CA LYS A 172 4.14 4.02 -28.10
C LYS A 172 3.08 4.89 -27.47
N ARG A 173 2.65 4.50 -26.27
CA ARG A 173 1.62 5.21 -25.51
C ARG A 173 2.14 5.50 -24.11
N LEU A 174 1.81 6.67 -23.61
CA LEU A 174 2.03 6.98 -22.22
C LEU A 174 1.02 6.20 -21.38
N ALA A 175 1.48 5.52 -20.36
CA ALA A 175 0.67 4.72 -19.46
C ALA A 175 1.05 4.99 -18.00
N ILE A 176 0.13 4.72 -17.09
CA ILE A 176 0.31 4.80 -15.64
C ILE A 176 -0.26 3.53 -15.00
N MET A 177 0.37 3.09 -13.92
CA MET A 177 -0.08 1.95 -13.11
C MET A 177 0.26 2.19 -11.63
N ASP A 178 -0.33 1.39 -10.74
CA ASP A 178 0.12 1.31 -9.35
C ASP A 178 1.53 0.70 -9.31
N GLN A 179 2.25 0.89 -8.23
CA GLN A 179 3.64 0.44 -8.12
C GLN A 179 3.79 -1.09 -8.24
N ASP A 180 2.73 -1.83 -7.94
CA ASP A 180 2.66 -3.29 -8.01
C ASP A 180 2.21 -3.84 -9.39
N GLY A 181 2.07 -2.96 -10.39
CA GLY A 181 1.71 -3.31 -11.76
C GLY A 181 0.20 -3.40 -12.04
N HIS A 182 -0.64 -3.12 -11.07
CA HIS A 182 -2.09 -3.11 -11.25
C HIS A 182 -2.62 -1.75 -11.76
N ASN A 183 -3.90 -1.71 -12.10
CA ASN A 183 -4.61 -0.49 -12.53
C ASN A 183 -3.94 0.22 -13.71
N VAL A 184 -3.38 -0.54 -14.66
CA VAL A 184 -2.77 0.01 -15.88
C VAL A 184 -3.80 0.83 -16.65
N ARG A 185 -3.47 2.09 -16.91
CA ARG A 185 -4.29 3.02 -17.67
C ARG A 185 -3.46 3.77 -18.72
N LEU A 186 -3.91 3.75 -19.97
CA LEU A 186 -3.31 4.52 -21.04
C LEU A 186 -3.68 6.00 -20.89
N LEU A 187 -2.70 6.88 -21.01
CA LEU A 187 -2.85 8.33 -20.92
C LEU A 187 -2.85 9.01 -22.30
N THR A 188 -2.28 8.33 -23.32
CA THR A 188 -2.28 8.79 -24.72
C THR A 188 -2.76 7.70 -25.66
N THR A 189 -3.19 8.09 -26.85
CA THR A 189 -3.79 7.18 -27.86
C THR A 189 -2.74 6.41 -28.67
N GLY A 190 -1.48 6.86 -28.69
CA GLY A 190 -0.43 6.32 -29.53
C GLY A 190 -0.43 6.87 -30.97
N LYS A 191 -1.18 7.95 -31.23
CA LYS A 191 -1.13 8.67 -32.51
C LYS A 191 0.24 9.28 -32.74
N ASP A 192 0.82 9.84 -31.70
CA ASP A 192 2.11 10.51 -31.72
C ASP A 192 3.13 9.73 -30.89
N LEU A 193 4.39 9.77 -31.31
CA LEU A 193 5.48 9.17 -30.55
C LEU A 193 5.65 9.91 -29.21
N VAL A 194 5.64 9.16 -28.10
CA VAL A 194 5.86 9.68 -26.76
C VAL A 194 7.09 9.03 -26.13
N LEU A 195 7.86 9.82 -25.38
CA LEU A 195 9.13 9.38 -24.78
C LEU A 195 9.34 10.01 -23.41
N THR A 196 10.17 9.38 -22.59
CA THR A 196 10.79 9.92 -21.36
C THR A 196 9.81 10.56 -20.37
N PRO A 197 8.76 9.85 -19.93
CA PRO A 197 7.88 10.40 -18.90
C PRO A 197 8.62 10.58 -17.57
N ARG A 198 8.25 11.64 -16.83
CA ARG A 198 8.72 11.91 -15.47
C ARG A 198 7.59 12.40 -14.62
N PHE A 199 7.44 11.83 -13.42
CA PHE A 199 6.52 12.35 -12.41
C PHE A 199 7.06 13.64 -11.78
N SER A 200 6.15 14.56 -11.47
CA SER A 200 6.43 15.64 -10.53
C SER A 200 6.60 15.07 -9.11
N PRO A 201 7.58 15.51 -8.33
CA PRO A 201 7.75 15.06 -6.95
C PRO A 201 6.64 15.58 -5.99
N SER A 202 5.89 16.59 -6.38
CA SER A 202 4.96 17.30 -5.49
C SER A 202 3.53 17.42 -5.99
N THR A 203 3.29 17.19 -7.28
CA THR A 203 1.96 17.35 -7.90
C THR A 203 1.54 16.10 -8.67
N GLN A 204 0.24 16.00 -9.00
CA GLN A 204 -0.29 14.92 -9.83
C GLN A 204 -0.07 15.18 -11.33
N GLU A 205 1.15 15.53 -11.66
CA GLU A 205 1.57 15.94 -13.00
C GLU A 205 2.75 15.12 -13.48
N ILE A 206 2.79 14.92 -14.78
CA ILE A 206 3.91 14.28 -15.48
C ILE A 206 4.38 15.16 -16.61
N THR A 207 5.69 15.22 -16.82
CA THR A 207 6.29 15.77 -18.04
C THR A 207 6.64 14.60 -18.96
N TYR A 208 6.49 14.81 -20.25
CA TYR A 208 6.90 13.85 -21.28
C TYR A 208 7.19 14.55 -22.59
N MET A 209 8.00 13.93 -23.44
CA MET A 209 8.25 14.40 -24.79
C MET A 209 7.24 13.77 -25.75
N SER A 210 6.66 14.55 -26.64
CA SER A 210 5.83 14.05 -27.74
C SER A 210 6.23 14.69 -29.07
N PHE A 211 6.13 13.88 -30.13
CA PHE A 211 6.35 14.30 -31.51
C PHE A 211 5.01 14.58 -32.19
N GLU A 212 4.20 15.41 -31.56
CA GLU A 212 2.96 15.91 -32.15
C GLU A 212 3.29 16.92 -33.27
N GLY A 213 3.15 16.46 -34.52
CA GLY A 213 3.68 17.12 -35.69
C GLY A 213 5.18 16.80 -35.93
N ASP A 214 5.88 17.66 -36.68
CA ASP A 214 7.26 17.39 -37.14
C ASP A 214 8.34 17.71 -36.08
N ASN A 215 7.98 18.40 -34.99
CA ASN A 215 8.94 18.84 -33.99
C ASN A 215 8.61 18.25 -32.61
N PRO A 216 9.63 17.75 -31.87
CA PRO A 216 9.43 17.32 -30.50
C PRO A 216 9.12 18.50 -29.58
N LYS A 217 8.15 18.32 -28.69
CA LYS A 217 7.78 19.25 -27.64
C LYS A 217 7.72 18.55 -26.29
N VAL A 218 7.98 19.30 -25.23
CA VAL A 218 7.78 18.82 -23.87
C VAL A 218 6.40 19.26 -23.41
N TYR A 219 5.64 18.29 -22.90
CA TYR A 219 4.29 18.50 -22.38
C TYR A 219 4.25 18.28 -20.89
N LEU A 220 3.43 19.08 -20.21
CA LEU A 220 2.98 18.85 -18.85
C LEU A 220 1.54 18.30 -18.91
N LEU A 221 1.30 17.16 -18.27
CA LEU A 221 -0.02 16.52 -18.22
C LEU A 221 -0.44 16.32 -16.77
N ASN A 222 -1.56 16.92 -16.39
CA ASN A 222 -2.21 16.61 -15.12
C ASN A 222 -2.97 15.29 -15.27
N ILE A 223 -2.61 14.28 -14.46
CA ILE A 223 -3.15 12.90 -14.60
C ILE A 223 -4.55 12.73 -14.05
N GLU A 224 -5.06 13.69 -13.25
CA GLU A 224 -6.41 13.66 -12.69
C GLU A 224 -7.40 14.36 -13.61
N THR A 225 -7.06 15.52 -14.12
CA THR A 225 -7.92 16.34 -14.98
C THR A 225 -7.76 16.02 -16.46
N GLY A 226 -6.62 15.44 -16.87
CA GLY A 226 -6.25 15.24 -18.26
C GLY A 226 -5.81 16.52 -18.98
N GLN A 227 -5.69 17.66 -18.27
CA GLN A 227 -5.23 18.91 -18.84
C GLN A 227 -3.78 18.78 -19.31
N LYS A 228 -3.51 19.23 -20.54
CA LYS A 228 -2.20 19.17 -21.20
C LYS A 228 -1.74 20.59 -21.58
N GLU A 229 -0.50 20.90 -21.23
CA GLU A 229 0.18 22.16 -21.55
C GLU A 229 1.53 21.88 -22.22
N ILE A 230 2.08 22.86 -22.99
CA ILE A 230 3.38 22.80 -23.66
C ILE A 230 4.40 23.59 -22.89
#